data_178ab6bf2f1d096eba542fa0b9d2f94b
#
_entry.id   178ab6bf2f1d096eba542fa0b9d2f94b
#
_cell.length_a   1.000
_cell.length_b   1.000
_cell.length_c   1.000
_cell.angle_alpha   90.00
_cell.angle_beta   90.00
_cell.angle_gamma   90.00
#
_symmetry.space_group_name_H-M   'P 1'
#
loop_
_entity.id
_entity.type
_entity.pdbx_description
1 polymer ?
#
loop_
_entity_poly.entity_id
_entity_poly.type
_entity_poly.pdbx_seq_one_letter_code
_entity_poly.pdbx_strand_id
1 'polypeptide(L)'
;LDDAADLLEDMPAGVVKRVLEKSSKQTRESLNKLLNYPESSAGSLMTPEYVRLRKDMTVGQAFDAIRKQGENAETVYTCYVVERNRLLGVVSARSLLLSDLNTPIADIMDDNVVTVKVTDDQEYVAREMQRYDFTAMPVLDNEGMFVGIITIDDAIDVLTDESTEDMQKMAAILPDDDATTYFGTSVWTHAKQRIPWLLILMLSATFTGMVTTHYEEAFTALPLLVSFMPMLMDTAGNCGNQISTLMVRGLALGEVEPADFVRVLGKELRVSAIVGAVLGIVNGLRIYLMYTFLFPGQYGNVMGYAIVVSVSLFFSVILAKLVGGMLPLAAKKLGADPAIMATPFITTIVDACSLILYFQIAQLVFHNMM
;
A
#
# COMPACT_ATOMS: atom_id res chain seq x y z
N LEU A 1 28.19 1.45 2.97
CA LEU A 1 28.13 1.30 4.45
C LEU A 1 26.71 0.95 4.91
N ASP A 2 25.68 1.43 4.22
CA ASP A 2 24.26 1.09 4.37
C ASP A 2 24.04 -0.41 4.14
N ASP A 3 24.42 -0.98 2.97
CA ASP A 3 24.36 -2.43 2.71
C ASP A 3 25.00 -3.28 3.81
N ALA A 4 26.10 -2.76 4.40
CA ALA A 4 26.77 -3.47 5.49
C ALA A 4 25.97 -3.36 6.80
N ALA A 5 25.22 -2.28 7.02
CA ALA A 5 24.35 -2.12 8.16
C ALA A 5 23.14 -3.05 8.03
N ASP A 6 22.46 -3.07 6.88
CA ASP A 6 21.33 -3.95 6.58
C ASP A 6 21.72 -5.43 6.76
N LEU A 7 22.86 -5.84 6.18
CA LEU A 7 23.33 -7.20 6.39
C LEU A 7 23.63 -7.55 7.86
N LEU A 8 24.03 -6.56 8.66
CA LEU A 8 24.32 -6.77 10.08
C LEU A 8 23.05 -6.83 10.92
N GLU A 9 21.97 -6.16 10.55
CA GLU A 9 20.67 -6.24 11.25
C GLU A 9 20.12 -7.66 11.23
N ASP A 10 20.27 -8.39 10.14
CA ASP A 10 19.84 -9.78 9.99
C ASP A 10 20.74 -10.79 10.72
N MET A 11 21.89 -10.36 11.24
CA MET A 11 22.86 -11.27 11.84
C MET A 11 22.70 -11.44 13.35
N PRO A 12 22.97 -12.64 13.90
CA PRO A 12 23.01 -12.84 15.36
C PRO A 12 23.98 -11.89 16.04
N ALA A 13 23.58 -11.28 17.17
CA ALA A 13 24.35 -10.27 17.90
C ALA A 13 25.84 -10.65 18.15
N GLY A 14 26.16 -11.94 18.32
CA GLY A 14 27.51 -12.43 18.45
C GLY A 14 28.36 -12.35 17.18
N VAL A 15 27.72 -12.32 16.00
CA VAL A 15 28.39 -12.12 14.69
C VAL A 15 28.61 -10.64 14.50
N VAL A 16 27.56 -9.82 14.71
CA VAL A 16 27.63 -8.34 14.64
C VAL A 16 28.78 -7.81 15.47
N LYS A 17 28.87 -8.23 16.73
CA LYS A 17 29.97 -7.83 17.64
C LYS A 17 31.35 -8.16 17.07
N ARG A 18 31.55 -9.37 16.51
CA ARG A 18 32.83 -9.80 15.93
C ARG A 18 33.20 -9.02 14.67
N VAL A 19 32.23 -8.67 13.83
CA VAL A 19 32.43 -7.84 12.64
C VAL A 19 32.84 -6.43 13.04
N LEU A 20 32.09 -5.81 13.96
CA LEU A 20 32.39 -4.48 14.49
C LEU A 20 33.75 -4.40 15.19
N GLU A 21 34.15 -5.45 15.95
CA GLU A 21 35.48 -5.51 16.59
C GLU A 21 36.64 -5.54 15.57
N LYS A 22 36.43 -6.15 14.40
CA LYS A 22 37.45 -6.24 13.33
C LYS A 22 37.46 -5.05 12.40
N SER A 23 36.41 -4.24 12.38
CA SER A 23 36.29 -3.06 11.54
C SER A 23 37.16 -1.91 12.04
N SER A 24 37.50 -0.97 11.14
CA SER A 24 38.19 0.27 11.52
C SER A 24 37.35 1.05 12.54
N LYS A 25 38.01 1.90 13.35
CA LYS A 25 37.30 2.74 14.33
C LYS A 25 36.24 3.60 13.67
N GLN A 26 36.54 4.19 12.52
CA GLN A 26 35.64 5.05 11.77
C GLN A 26 34.42 4.27 11.24
N THR A 27 34.65 3.13 10.57
CA THR A 27 33.61 2.23 10.06
C THR A 27 32.67 1.76 11.18
N ARG A 28 33.23 1.40 12.33
CA ARG A 28 32.48 0.96 13.51
C ARG A 28 31.57 2.08 14.06
N GLU A 29 32.08 3.31 14.16
CA GLU A 29 31.31 4.47 14.61
C GLU A 29 30.17 4.78 13.65
N SER A 30 30.39 4.70 12.33
CA SER A 30 29.36 4.89 11.31
C SER A 30 28.31 3.80 11.35
N LEU A 31 28.71 2.51 11.35
CA LEU A 31 27.75 1.39 11.43
C LEU A 31 26.93 1.42 12.72
N ASN A 32 27.58 1.68 13.88
CA ASN A 32 26.82 1.82 15.14
C ASN A 32 25.82 2.98 15.10
N LYS A 33 26.07 4.02 14.34
CA LYS A 33 25.15 5.16 14.19
C LYS A 33 23.97 4.76 13.30
N LEU A 34 24.19 4.06 12.20
CA LEU A 34 23.15 3.55 11.30
C LEU A 34 22.25 2.54 12.02
N LEU A 35 22.81 1.54 12.66
CA LEU A 35 22.10 0.51 13.44
C LEU A 35 21.30 1.05 14.65
N ASN A 36 21.44 2.31 15.03
CA ASN A 36 20.64 2.94 16.09
C ASN A 36 19.43 3.72 15.59
N TYR A 37 19.28 3.91 14.27
CA TYR A 37 18.07 4.52 13.74
C TYR A 37 16.92 3.50 13.75
N PRO A 38 15.67 3.96 13.85
CA PRO A 38 14.52 3.07 13.73
C PRO A 38 14.50 2.37 12.36
N GLU A 39 14.16 1.11 12.35
CA GLU A 39 13.84 0.38 11.12
C GLU A 39 12.80 1.14 10.29
N SER A 40 12.84 0.99 8.96
CA SER A 40 11.94 1.67 8.02
C SER A 40 11.96 3.21 8.10
N SER A 41 13.07 3.81 8.56
CA SER A 41 13.26 5.26 8.61
C SER A 41 14.30 5.74 7.58
N ALA A 42 14.27 7.03 7.23
CA ALA A 42 15.32 7.64 6.39
C ALA A 42 16.73 7.47 7.01
N GLY A 43 16.81 7.33 8.31
CA GLY A 43 18.08 7.15 9.02
C GLY A 43 18.69 5.78 8.85
N SER A 44 17.89 4.70 8.77
CA SER A 44 18.37 3.34 8.47
C SER A 44 18.76 3.20 7.00
N LEU A 45 18.02 3.84 6.10
CA LEU A 45 18.23 3.75 4.65
C LEU A 45 19.40 4.60 4.12
N MET A 46 19.91 5.57 4.87
CA MET A 46 20.90 6.54 4.39
C MET A 46 22.32 6.02 4.41
N THR A 47 23.12 6.43 3.43
CA THR A 47 24.58 6.27 3.43
C THR A 47 25.29 7.57 3.81
N PRO A 48 26.35 7.54 4.64
CA PRO A 48 27.21 8.69 4.91
C PRO A 48 28.28 8.91 3.83
N GLU A 49 28.30 8.12 2.77
CA GLU A 49 29.35 8.06 1.75
C GLU A 49 29.03 8.97 0.55
N TYR A 50 29.20 10.27 0.71
CA TYR A 50 28.92 11.29 -0.29
C TYR A 50 30.07 12.24 -0.56
N VAL A 51 30.07 12.90 -1.73
CA VAL A 51 31.07 13.90 -2.08
C VAL A 51 30.77 15.23 -1.42
N ARG A 52 31.68 15.68 -0.55
CA ARG A 52 31.59 16.98 0.15
C ARG A 52 32.42 18.04 -0.57
N LEU A 53 31.79 19.16 -0.86
CA LEU A 53 32.44 20.36 -1.38
C LEU A 53 32.32 21.52 -0.38
N ARG A 54 33.16 22.55 -0.54
CA ARG A 54 33.06 23.80 0.22
C ARG A 54 32.66 24.93 -0.71
N LYS A 55 31.94 25.88 -0.19
CA LYS A 55 31.43 27.05 -0.89
C LYS A 55 32.54 27.91 -1.55
N ASP A 56 33.72 27.96 -0.91
CA ASP A 56 34.86 28.76 -1.33
C ASP A 56 35.75 28.09 -2.40
N MET A 57 35.48 26.84 -2.78
CA MET A 57 36.19 26.13 -3.81
C MET A 57 35.83 26.64 -5.21
N THR A 58 36.76 26.49 -6.15
CA THR A 58 36.52 26.61 -7.60
C THR A 58 36.10 25.25 -8.19
N VAL A 59 35.49 25.28 -9.37
CA VAL A 59 35.14 24.06 -10.14
C VAL A 59 36.34 23.13 -10.33
N GLY A 60 37.52 23.68 -10.63
CA GLY A 60 38.76 22.90 -10.74
C GLY A 60 39.11 22.16 -9.44
N GLN A 61 39.01 22.85 -8.31
CA GLN A 61 39.24 22.26 -6.98
C GLN A 61 38.14 21.24 -6.62
N ALA A 62 36.89 21.45 -7.08
CA ALA A 62 35.80 20.49 -6.89
C ALA A 62 36.09 19.19 -7.65
N PHE A 63 36.61 19.23 -8.89
CA PHE A 63 37.04 18.04 -9.61
C PHE A 63 38.15 17.27 -8.88
N ASP A 64 39.09 17.97 -8.27
CA ASP A 64 40.13 17.31 -7.47
C ASP A 64 39.57 16.68 -6.21
N ALA A 65 38.59 17.31 -5.58
CA ALA A 65 37.85 16.77 -4.43
C ALA A 65 37.05 15.51 -4.83
N ILE A 66 36.35 15.54 -5.98
CA ILE A 66 35.60 14.42 -6.51
C ILE A 66 36.51 13.23 -6.79
N ARG A 67 37.66 13.45 -7.48
CA ARG A 67 38.62 12.40 -7.74
C ARG A 67 39.17 11.72 -6.50
N LYS A 68 39.30 12.47 -5.41
CA LYS A 68 39.81 11.97 -4.12
C LYS A 68 38.76 11.25 -3.30
N GLN A 69 37.51 11.73 -3.29
CA GLN A 69 36.41 11.22 -2.44
C GLN A 69 35.55 10.20 -3.19
N GLY A 70 35.44 10.32 -4.53
CA GLY A 70 34.49 9.56 -5.34
C GLY A 70 34.79 8.05 -5.43
N GLU A 71 35.97 7.62 -5.00
CA GLU A 71 36.30 6.20 -4.92
C GLU A 71 35.54 5.48 -3.78
N ASN A 72 35.13 6.25 -2.75
CA ASN A 72 34.37 5.75 -1.61
C ASN A 72 32.98 6.39 -1.48
N ALA A 73 32.60 7.24 -2.43
CA ALA A 73 31.30 7.88 -2.41
C ALA A 73 30.28 7.04 -3.19
N GLU A 74 29.09 6.92 -2.66
CA GLU A 74 27.97 6.19 -3.26
C GLU A 74 27.62 6.75 -4.65
N THR A 75 27.63 8.07 -4.77
CA THR A 75 27.41 8.74 -6.04
C THR A 75 28.29 9.98 -6.19
N VAL A 76 28.68 10.28 -7.46
CA VAL A 76 29.37 11.54 -7.84
C VAL A 76 28.47 12.46 -8.66
N TYR A 77 27.24 12.03 -8.98
CA TYR A 77 26.32 12.82 -9.82
C TYR A 77 25.80 14.05 -9.11
N THR A 78 25.67 13.98 -7.79
CA THR A 78 25.29 15.10 -6.92
C THR A 78 26.34 15.28 -5.84
N CYS A 79 26.92 16.47 -5.75
CA CYS A 79 27.90 16.84 -4.74
C CYS A 79 27.28 17.82 -3.75
N TYR A 80 27.60 17.71 -2.47
CA TYR A 80 26.99 18.45 -1.38
C TYR A 80 27.90 19.53 -0.85
N VAL A 81 27.42 20.79 -0.89
CA VAL A 81 28.15 21.95 -0.35
C VAL A 81 27.85 22.06 1.13
N VAL A 82 28.86 21.78 1.95
CA VAL A 82 28.68 21.65 3.41
C VAL A 82 29.67 22.54 4.17
N GLU A 83 29.15 23.30 5.12
CA GLU A 83 29.94 24.07 6.06
C GLU A 83 29.55 23.74 7.50
N ARG A 84 30.53 23.32 8.33
CA ARG A 84 30.31 22.93 9.74
C ARG A 84 29.16 21.93 9.91
N ASN A 85 29.09 20.92 9.04
CA ASN A 85 28.03 19.90 8.95
C ASN A 85 26.62 20.44 8.62
N ARG A 86 26.49 21.69 8.17
CA ARG A 86 25.25 22.22 7.61
C ARG A 86 25.27 22.15 6.11
N LEU A 87 24.22 21.66 5.50
CA LEU A 87 24.02 21.66 4.07
C LEU A 87 23.71 23.09 3.63
N LEU A 88 24.53 23.64 2.71
CA LEU A 88 24.33 24.97 2.13
C LEU A 88 23.73 24.91 0.73
N GLY A 89 23.91 23.81 0.02
CA GLY A 89 23.43 23.62 -1.33
C GLY A 89 23.95 22.34 -1.95
N VAL A 90 23.54 22.08 -3.18
CA VAL A 90 23.97 20.93 -3.98
C VAL A 90 24.53 21.42 -5.33
N VAL A 91 25.44 20.65 -5.90
CA VAL A 91 25.97 20.89 -7.24
C VAL A 91 25.93 19.61 -8.02
N SER A 92 25.29 19.63 -9.19
CA SER A 92 25.26 18.46 -10.06
C SER A 92 26.58 18.29 -10.82
N ALA A 93 26.96 17.05 -11.12
CA ALA A 93 28.09 16.77 -12.03
C ALA A 93 27.93 17.49 -13.37
N ARG A 94 26.70 17.63 -13.88
CA ARG A 94 26.39 18.39 -15.10
C ARG A 94 26.76 19.85 -14.97
N SER A 95 26.41 20.49 -13.86
CA SER A 95 26.76 21.92 -13.61
C SER A 95 28.27 22.10 -13.56
N LEU A 96 29.00 21.19 -12.90
CA LEU A 96 30.46 21.22 -12.85
C LEU A 96 31.09 21.05 -14.23
N LEU A 97 30.62 20.12 -15.06
CA LEU A 97 31.16 19.85 -16.40
C LEU A 97 30.92 20.98 -17.40
N LEU A 98 29.85 21.78 -17.21
CA LEU A 98 29.49 22.89 -18.09
C LEU A 98 30.03 24.26 -17.64
N SER A 99 30.68 24.33 -16.48
CA SER A 99 31.21 25.57 -15.91
C SER A 99 32.71 25.69 -16.11
N ASP A 100 33.22 26.93 -16.14
CA ASP A 100 34.65 27.19 -16.22
C ASP A 100 35.36 26.77 -14.93
N LEU A 101 36.60 26.24 -15.07
CA LEU A 101 37.38 25.70 -13.94
C LEU A 101 37.64 26.72 -12.81
N ASN A 102 37.63 28.01 -13.12
CA ASN A 102 37.86 29.09 -12.16
C ASN A 102 36.55 29.60 -11.50
N THR A 103 35.38 29.14 -11.94
CA THR A 103 34.09 29.54 -11.38
C THR A 103 33.97 29.08 -9.92
N PRO A 104 33.59 29.94 -8.98
CA PRO A 104 33.34 29.53 -7.61
C PRO A 104 32.12 28.59 -7.50
N ILE A 105 32.18 27.61 -6.62
CA ILE A 105 31.05 26.70 -6.33
C ILE A 105 29.82 27.46 -5.85
N ALA A 106 30.02 28.56 -5.10
CA ALA A 106 28.94 29.44 -4.64
C ALA A 106 28.06 29.98 -5.78
N ASP A 107 28.59 30.16 -6.98
CA ASP A 107 27.89 30.76 -8.12
C ASP A 107 27.07 29.74 -8.92
N ILE A 108 27.34 28.43 -8.73
CA ILE A 108 26.73 27.35 -9.50
C ILE A 108 25.95 26.36 -8.62
N MET A 109 26.01 26.49 -7.30
CA MET A 109 25.25 25.65 -6.39
C MET A 109 23.77 26.06 -6.38
N ASP A 110 22.91 25.05 -6.21
CA ASP A 110 21.51 25.26 -5.90
C ASP A 110 21.35 25.25 -4.37
N ASP A 111 20.86 26.33 -3.81
CA ASP A 111 20.62 26.50 -2.36
C ASP A 111 19.18 26.15 -1.94
N ASN A 112 18.28 25.94 -2.92
CA ASN A 112 16.91 25.49 -2.67
C ASN A 112 16.85 23.96 -2.63
N VAL A 113 17.42 23.36 -1.60
CA VAL A 113 17.56 21.89 -1.49
C VAL A 113 16.39 21.29 -0.72
N VAL A 114 15.72 20.32 -1.34
CA VAL A 114 14.75 19.47 -0.64
C VAL A 114 15.51 18.46 0.21
N THR A 115 15.13 18.34 1.47
CA THR A 115 15.80 17.47 2.46
C THR A 115 14.77 16.69 3.26
N VAL A 116 15.17 15.54 3.79
CA VAL A 116 14.39 14.73 4.72
C VAL A 116 15.10 14.60 6.05
N LYS A 117 14.37 14.19 7.08
CA LYS A 117 14.93 13.95 8.42
C LYS A 117 15.20 12.48 8.63
N VAL A 118 16.15 12.14 9.48
CA VAL A 118 16.45 10.75 9.89
C VAL A 118 15.24 9.98 10.44
N THR A 119 14.23 10.70 10.93
CA THR A 119 13.00 10.11 11.50
C THR A 119 11.86 9.99 10.50
N ASP A 120 12.02 10.48 9.28
CA ASP A 120 10.99 10.39 8.26
C ASP A 120 10.87 8.93 7.79
N ASP A 121 9.65 8.54 7.47
CA ASP A 121 9.31 7.20 6.99
C ASP A 121 9.96 6.92 5.63
N GLN A 122 10.48 5.71 5.42
CA GLN A 122 11.19 5.32 4.19
C GLN A 122 10.31 5.41 2.93
N GLU A 123 9.04 5.02 3.05
CA GLU A 123 8.08 5.09 1.94
C GLU A 123 7.82 6.54 1.54
N TYR A 124 7.65 7.44 2.52
CA TYR A 124 7.52 8.87 2.27
C TYR A 124 8.73 9.42 1.54
N VAL A 125 9.95 9.08 1.97
CA VAL A 125 11.20 9.52 1.35
C VAL A 125 11.31 9.03 -0.09
N ALA A 126 11.07 7.74 -0.32
CA ALA A 126 11.13 7.14 -1.65
C ALA A 126 10.12 7.79 -2.62
N ARG A 127 8.93 8.13 -2.13
CA ARG A 127 7.91 8.86 -2.90
C ARG A 127 8.28 10.31 -3.21
N GLU A 128 8.89 11.02 -2.26
CA GLU A 128 9.39 12.37 -2.53
C GLU A 128 10.52 12.35 -3.55
N MET A 129 11.42 11.36 -3.50
CA MET A 129 12.45 11.16 -4.52
C MET A 129 11.84 10.90 -5.90
N GLN A 130 10.84 10.04 -6.00
CA GLN A 130 10.10 9.78 -7.23
C GLN A 130 9.38 11.03 -7.74
N ARG A 131 8.75 11.80 -6.86
CA ARG A 131 7.98 13.01 -7.20
C ARG A 131 8.83 14.12 -7.80
N TYR A 132 10.07 14.26 -7.33
CA TYR A 132 11.00 15.31 -7.75
C TYR A 132 12.06 14.81 -8.73
N ASP A 133 12.00 13.54 -9.14
CA ASP A 133 13.00 12.90 -10.02
C ASP A 133 14.43 13.00 -9.46
N PHE A 134 14.59 12.89 -8.15
CA PHE A 134 15.89 12.97 -7.50
C PHE A 134 16.64 11.64 -7.59
N THR A 135 17.94 11.72 -7.95
CA THR A 135 18.85 10.57 -7.94
C THR A 135 19.48 10.32 -6.58
N ALA A 136 19.51 11.31 -5.73
CA ALA A 136 19.95 11.22 -4.35
C ALA A 136 19.30 12.35 -3.52
N MET A 137 18.91 12.06 -2.29
CA MET A 137 18.24 12.99 -1.37
C MET A 137 19.05 13.16 -0.08
N PRO A 138 19.35 14.40 0.32
CA PRO A 138 20.08 14.66 1.56
C PRO A 138 19.21 14.46 2.80
N VAL A 139 19.81 13.84 3.81
CA VAL A 139 19.20 13.53 5.11
C VAL A 139 19.78 14.42 6.19
N LEU A 140 18.91 15.03 6.99
CA LEU A 140 19.28 15.85 8.14
C LEU A 140 18.92 15.15 9.44
N ASP A 141 19.73 15.36 10.47
CA ASP A 141 19.38 14.95 11.82
C ASP A 141 18.34 15.88 12.47
N ASN A 142 17.92 15.57 13.69
CA ASN A 142 16.95 16.36 14.42
C ASN A 142 17.43 17.79 14.78
N GLU A 143 18.75 18.05 14.70
CA GLU A 143 19.37 19.35 14.91
C GLU A 143 19.55 20.13 13.60
N GLY A 144 19.14 19.56 12.46
CA GLY A 144 19.28 20.15 11.12
C GLY A 144 20.70 20.04 10.56
N MET A 145 21.51 19.11 11.07
CA MET A 145 22.84 18.83 10.52
C MET A 145 22.76 17.76 9.44
N PHE A 146 23.54 17.94 8.40
CA PHE A 146 23.61 17.00 7.29
C PHE A 146 24.39 15.75 7.70
N VAL A 147 23.75 14.57 7.61
CA VAL A 147 24.28 13.31 8.13
C VAL A 147 24.50 12.24 7.08
N GLY A 148 23.79 12.28 5.95
CA GLY A 148 23.89 11.29 4.90
C GLY A 148 23.01 11.59 3.70
N ILE A 149 22.97 10.68 2.77
CA ILE A 149 22.14 10.72 1.57
C ILE A 149 21.41 9.39 1.40
N ILE A 150 20.26 9.42 0.74
CA ILE A 150 19.55 8.24 0.26
C ILE A 150 19.64 8.26 -1.25
N THR A 151 19.95 7.14 -1.88
CA THR A 151 20.09 7.04 -3.33
C THR A 151 18.82 6.49 -3.98
N ILE A 152 18.72 6.61 -5.29
CA ILE A 152 17.50 6.23 -6.03
C ILE A 152 17.32 4.72 -6.09
N ASP A 153 18.39 3.93 -6.10
CA ASP A 153 18.37 2.48 -6.06
C ASP A 153 17.72 1.97 -4.77
N ASP A 154 18.17 2.47 -3.60
CA ASP A 154 17.53 2.15 -2.31
C ASP A 154 16.06 2.57 -2.29
N ALA A 155 15.75 3.76 -2.82
CA ALA A 155 14.37 4.21 -2.91
C ALA A 155 13.49 3.32 -3.80
N ILE A 156 14.04 2.74 -4.88
CA ILE A 156 13.32 1.78 -5.74
C ILE A 156 13.07 0.47 -5.00
N ASP A 157 14.04 -0.01 -4.23
CA ASP A 157 13.91 -1.23 -3.44
C ASP A 157 12.83 -1.05 -2.37
N VAL A 158 12.86 0.06 -1.63
CA VAL A 158 11.78 0.42 -0.68
C VAL A 158 10.41 0.43 -1.35
N LEU A 159 10.24 1.10 -2.50
CA LEU A 159 8.95 1.14 -3.21
C LEU A 159 8.49 -0.26 -3.66
N THR A 160 9.41 -1.15 -3.98
CA THR A 160 9.11 -2.53 -4.37
C THR A 160 8.66 -3.35 -3.17
N ASP A 161 9.33 -3.20 -2.04
CA ASP A 161 9.03 -3.91 -0.80
C ASP A 161 7.70 -3.44 -0.19
N GLU A 162 7.45 -2.14 -0.12
CA GLU A 162 6.18 -1.56 0.31
C GLU A 162 5.01 -2.03 -0.58
N SER A 163 5.22 -2.04 -1.91
CA SER A 163 4.21 -2.57 -2.84
C SER A 163 3.93 -4.06 -2.61
N THR A 164 4.95 -4.84 -2.30
CA THR A 164 4.83 -6.28 -1.99
C THR A 164 4.10 -6.48 -0.67
N GLU A 165 4.45 -5.70 0.36
CA GLU A 165 3.79 -5.69 1.65
C GLU A 165 2.29 -5.35 1.53
N ASP A 166 1.96 -4.29 0.80
CA ASP A 166 0.58 -3.89 0.51
C ASP A 166 -0.21 -5.02 -0.16
N MET A 167 0.38 -5.68 -1.17
CA MET A 167 -0.25 -6.83 -1.84
C MET A 167 -0.49 -7.99 -0.88
N GLN A 168 0.45 -8.29 0.01
CA GLN A 168 0.31 -9.35 1.02
C GLN A 168 -0.79 -9.01 2.02
N LYS A 169 -0.82 -7.79 2.55
CA LYS A 169 -1.86 -7.30 3.47
C LYS A 169 -3.24 -7.35 2.82
N MET A 170 -3.37 -6.91 1.56
CA MET A 170 -4.61 -6.99 0.79
C MET A 170 -5.09 -8.43 0.56
N ALA A 171 -4.17 -9.39 0.51
CA ALA A 171 -4.48 -10.82 0.40
C ALA A 171 -4.68 -11.51 1.77
N ALA A 172 -4.66 -10.76 2.88
CA ALA A 172 -4.70 -11.30 4.25
C ALA A 172 -3.53 -12.27 4.54
N ILE A 173 -2.34 -11.89 4.12
CA ILE A 173 -1.08 -12.56 4.43
C ILE A 173 -0.28 -11.62 5.32
N LEU A 174 0.24 -12.12 6.43
CA LEU A 174 1.16 -11.34 7.27
C LEU A 174 2.48 -11.14 6.51
N PRO A 175 2.97 -9.91 6.39
CA PRO A 175 4.28 -9.66 5.78
C PRO A 175 5.40 -10.35 6.57
N ASP A 176 6.53 -10.57 5.89
CA ASP A 176 7.74 -11.12 6.47
C ASP A 176 8.92 -10.30 5.97
N ASP A 177 9.59 -9.62 6.85
CA ASP A 177 10.73 -8.76 6.55
C ASP A 177 11.94 -9.59 6.04
N ASP A 178 12.02 -10.87 6.45
CA ASP A 178 13.01 -11.84 5.98
C ASP A 178 12.62 -12.53 4.64
N ALA A 179 11.65 -11.99 3.89
CA ALA A 179 11.08 -12.66 2.74
C ALA A 179 12.09 -12.85 1.60
N THR A 180 12.74 -13.98 1.65
CA THR A 180 13.47 -14.58 0.52
C THR A 180 12.49 -14.91 -0.62
N THR A 181 13.01 -15.44 -1.71
CA THR A 181 12.15 -15.89 -2.83
C THR A 181 11.10 -16.92 -2.35
N TYR A 182 9.96 -17.02 -3.07
CA TYR A 182 8.88 -17.99 -2.76
C TYR A 182 9.38 -19.41 -2.46
N PHE A 183 10.37 -19.90 -3.20
CA PHE A 183 10.95 -21.23 -2.99
C PHE A 183 11.99 -21.27 -1.86
N GLY A 184 12.56 -20.14 -1.47
CA GLY A 184 13.49 -20.02 -0.35
C GLY A 184 12.77 -20.05 1.01
N THR A 185 11.55 -19.55 1.05
CA THR A 185 10.74 -19.50 2.28
C THR A 185 10.22 -20.88 2.64
N SER A 186 10.33 -21.26 3.92
CA SER A 186 9.87 -22.58 4.39
C SER A 186 8.34 -22.71 4.31
N VAL A 187 7.84 -23.94 4.09
CA VAL A 187 6.40 -24.24 4.10
C VAL A 187 5.76 -23.83 5.44
N TRP A 188 6.49 -23.98 6.53
CA TRP A 188 5.99 -23.64 7.85
C TRP A 188 5.86 -22.11 8.05
N THR A 189 6.79 -21.34 7.53
CA THR A 189 6.72 -19.88 7.52
C THR A 189 5.52 -19.40 6.71
N HIS A 190 5.34 -19.89 5.49
CA HIS A 190 4.16 -19.61 4.68
C HIS A 190 2.84 -19.96 5.37
N ALA A 191 2.80 -21.06 6.12
CA ALA A 191 1.60 -21.43 6.88
C ALA A 191 1.34 -20.45 8.04
N LYS A 192 2.37 -20.06 8.79
CA LYS A 192 2.26 -19.09 9.90
C LYS A 192 1.76 -17.73 9.45
N GLN A 193 2.20 -17.25 8.30
CA GLN A 193 1.78 -15.96 7.74
C GLN A 193 0.29 -15.92 7.36
N ARG A 194 -0.30 -17.05 6.98
CA ARG A 194 -1.67 -17.14 6.45
C ARG A 194 -2.69 -17.55 7.51
N ILE A 195 -2.33 -18.46 8.41
CA ILE A 195 -3.26 -19.05 9.39
C ILE A 195 -3.96 -18.01 10.27
N PRO A 196 -3.30 -17.01 10.87
CA PRO A 196 -3.98 -16.10 11.77
C PRO A 196 -5.14 -15.34 11.12
N TRP A 197 -4.92 -14.82 9.93
CA TRP A 197 -5.96 -14.13 9.16
C TRP A 197 -7.10 -15.05 8.75
N LEU A 198 -6.79 -16.27 8.28
CA LEU A 198 -7.81 -17.24 7.90
C LEU A 198 -8.68 -17.64 9.09
N LEU A 199 -8.11 -17.74 10.29
CA LEU A 199 -8.89 -18.00 11.52
C LEU A 199 -9.82 -16.82 11.86
N ILE A 200 -9.36 -15.58 11.75
CA ILE A 200 -10.19 -14.39 11.95
C ILE A 200 -11.35 -14.37 10.96
N LEU A 201 -11.07 -14.63 9.67
CA LEU A 201 -12.09 -14.68 8.62
C LEU A 201 -13.08 -15.80 8.83
N MET A 202 -12.64 -16.97 9.29
CA MET A 202 -13.51 -18.09 9.64
C MET A 202 -14.46 -17.73 10.79
N LEU A 203 -13.98 -17.04 11.82
CA LEU A 203 -14.84 -16.53 12.89
C LEU A 203 -15.82 -15.48 12.37
N SER A 204 -15.38 -14.57 11.52
CA SER A 204 -16.24 -13.55 10.90
C SER A 204 -17.33 -14.17 10.03
N ALA A 205 -17.08 -15.27 9.31
CA ALA A 205 -18.05 -15.99 8.51
C ALA A 205 -19.20 -16.57 9.36
N THR A 206 -19.01 -16.74 10.67
CA THR A 206 -20.06 -17.15 11.60
C THR A 206 -21.24 -16.18 11.61
N PHE A 207 -20.99 -14.86 11.45
CA PHE A 207 -22.04 -13.85 11.34
C PHE A 207 -22.92 -14.09 10.11
N THR A 208 -22.32 -14.39 8.96
CA THR A 208 -23.04 -14.71 7.74
C THR A 208 -23.90 -15.98 7.93
N GLY A 209 -23.36 -16.98 8.64
CA GLY A 209 -24.10 -18.19 9.03
C GLY A 209 -25.30 -17.87 9.92
N MET A 210 -25.16 -17.00 10.93
CA MET A 210 -26.26 -16.56 11.80
C MET A 210 -27.36 -15.84 11.01
N VAL A 211 -27.02 -14.97 10.08
CA VAL A 211 -27.96 -14.31 9.19
C VAL A 211 -28.73 -15.34 8.38
N THR A 212 -28.03 -16.31 7.78
CA THR A 212 -28.67 -17.39 7.01
C THR A 212 -29.63 -18.20 7.85
N THR A 213 -29.26 -18.60 9.06
CA THR A 213 -30.13 -19.36 9.98
C THR A 213 -31.36 -18.55 10.38
N HIS A 214 -31.23 -17.23 10.59
CA HIS A 214 -32.36 -16.35 10.93
C HIS A 214 -33.46 -16.35 9.85
N TYR A 215 -33.10 -16.53 8.59
CA TYR A 215 -34.04 -16.56 7.45
C TYR A 215 -34.37 -17.96 6.95
N GLU A 216 -34.14 -19.03 7.75
CA GLU A 216 -34.34 -20.44 7.36
C GLU A 216 -35.78 -20.73 6.90
N GLU A 217 -36.79 -20.12 7.54
CA GLU A 217 -38.20 -20.28 7.15
C GLU A 217 -38.46 -19.77 5.72
N ALA A 218 -37.82 -18.68 5.34
CA ALA A 218 -37.90 -18.12 3.99
C ALA A 218 -37.31 -19.07 2.94
N PHE A 219 -36.25 -19.80 3.26
CA PHE A 219 -35.65 -20.81 2.39
C PHE A 219 -36.58 -21.99 2.13
N THR A 220 -37.29 -22.42 3.17
CA THR A 220 -38.22 -23.53 3.09
C THR A 220 -39.43 -23.17 2.20
N ALA A 221 -39.90 -21.92 2.28
CA ALA A 221 -41.01 -21.46 1.46
C ALA A 221 -40.62 -21.23 -0.02
N LEU A 222 -39.41 -20.72 -0.25
CA LEU A 222 -38.92 -20.31 -1.58
C LEU A 222 -37.51 -20.86 -1.87
N PRO A 223 -37.34 -22.18 -2.09
CA PRO A 223 -36.02 -22.81 -2.20
C PRO A 223 -35.16 -22.25 -3.33
N LEU A 224 -35.78 -21.72 -4.39
CA LEU A 224 -35.06 -21.14 -5.53
C LEU A 224 -34.22 -19.91 -5.12
N LEU A 225 -34.63 -19.17 -4.07
CA LEU A 225 -33.88 -18.02 -3.56
C LEU A 225 -32.48 -18.43 -3.08
N VAL A 226 -32.35 -19.62 -2.48
CA VAL A 226 -31.05 -20.13 -2.00
C VAL A 226 -30.03 -20.25 -3.12
N SER A 227 -30.49 -20.63 -4.31
CA SER A 227 -29.61 -20.84 -5.48
C SER A 227 -28.94 -19.55 -5.99
N PHE A 228 -29.50 -18.37 -5.63
CA PHE A 228 -28.96 -17.08 -6.05
C PHE A 228 -28.04 -16.42 -5.00
N MET A 229 -28.03 -16.93 -3.75
CA MET A 229 -27.18 -16.38 -2.67
C MET A 229 -25.70 -16.32 -3.04
N PRO A 230 -25.07 -17.42 -3.54
CA PRO A 230 -23.65 -17.40 -3.88
C PRO A 230 -23.31 -16.36 -4.95
N MET A 231 -24.16 -16.22 -5.97
CA MET A 231 -23.96 -15.23 -7.02
C MET A 231 -24.06 -13.79 -6.47
N LEU A 232 -25.00 -13.55 -5.57
CA LEU A 232 -25.22 -12.21 -4.98
C LEU A 232 -24.05 -11.78 -4.11
N MET A 233 -23.58 -12.69 -3.24
CA MET A 233 -22.42 -12.47 -2.36
C MET A 233 -21.15 -12.29 -3.19
N ASP A 234 -20.84 -13.19 -4.11
CA ASP A 234 -19.65 -13.11 -4.96
C ASP A 234 -19.62 -11.80 -5.76
N THR A 235 -20.72 -11.44 -6.42
CA THR A 235 -20.79 -10.22 -7.22
C THR A 235 -20.63 -8.96 -6.35
N ALA A 236 -21.28 -8.92 -5.20
CA ALA A 236 -21.17 -7.80 -4.27
C ALA A 236 -19.75 -7.70 -3.68
N GLY A 237 -19.17 -8.81 -3.22
CA GLY A 237 -17.79 -8.88 -2.73
C GLY A 237 -16.78 -8.38 -3.76
N ASN A 238 -16.90 -8.84 -5.02
CA ASN A 238 -16.04 -8.39 -6.11
C ASN A 238 -16.18 -6.88 -6.38
N CYS A 239 -17.40 -6.33 -6.30
CA CYS A 239 -17.62 -4.87 -6.44
C CYS A 239 -16.97 -4.07 -5.31
N GLY A 240 -17.03 -4.58 -4.08
CA GLY A 240 -16.36 -3.97 -2.92
C GLY A 240 -14.84 -4.00 -3.05
N ASN A 241 -14.29 -5.13 -3.50
CA ASN A 241 -12.85 -5.29 -3.69
C ASN A 241 -12.29 -4.36 -4.78
N GLN A 242 -13.02 -4.18 -5.88
CA GLN A 242 -12.61 -3.25 -6.94
C GLN A 242 -12.37 -1.84 -6.43
N ILE A 243 -13.27 -1.31 -5.63
CA ILE A 243 -13.12 0.05 -5.10
C ILE A 243 -12.09 0.11 -3.98
N SER A 244 -12.00 -0.91 -3.13
CA SER A 244 -11.00 -0.95 -2.07
C SER A 244 -9.59 -0.90 -2.63
N THR A 245 -9.29 -1.71 -3.64
CA THR A 245 -7.98 -1.69 -4.32
C THR A 245 -7.66 -0.30 -4.88
N LEU A 246 -8.66 0.39 -5.50
CA LEU A 246 -8.46 1.75 -6.00
C LEU A 246 -8.23 2.75 -4.87
N MET A 247 -8.88 2.58 -3.72
CA MET A 247 -8.71 3.48 -2.57
C MET A 247 -7.38 3.26 -1.86
N VAL A 248 -6.97 2.01 -1.63
CA VAL A 248 -5.65 1.69 -1.07
C VAL A 248 -4.56 2.30 -1.94
N ARG A 249 -4.60 2.03 -3.25
CA ARG A 249 -3.65 2.64 -4.19
C ARG A 249 -3.70 4.18 -4.19
N GLY A 250 -4.88 4.77 -4.22
CA GLY A 250 -5.02 6.24 -4.25
C GLY A 250 -4.51 6.90 -2.96
N LEU A 251 -4.70 6.25 -1.80
CA LEU A 251 -4.14 6.69 -0.52
C LEU A 251 -2.63 6.52 -0.47
N ALA A 252 -2.15 5.40 -1.03
CA ALA A 252 -0.73 5.11 -1.15
C ALA A 252 0.00 6.14 -2.02
N LEU A 253 -0.55 6.52 -3.16
CA LEU A 253 0.04 7.50 -4.09
C LEU A 253 -0.25 8.97 -3.71
N GLY A 254 -0.98 9.23 -2.62
CA GLY A 254 -1.39 10.60 -2.27
C GLY A 254 -2.39 11.25 -3.24
N GLU A 255 -3.02 10.45 -4.14
CA GLU A 255 -4.06 10.94 -5.06
C GLU A 255 -5.40 11.18 -4.34
N VAL A 256 -5.60 10.51 -3.20
CA VAL A 256 -6.79 10.60 -2.35
C VAL A 256 -6.33 10.81 -0.90
N GLU A 257 -6.95 11.77 -0.23
CA GLU A 257 -6.73 12.02 1.19
C GLU A 257 -7.97 11.65 2.03
N PRO A 258 -7.82 11.38 3.33
CA PRO A 258 -8.96 11.14 4.22
C PRO A 258 -9.97 12.30 4.25
N ALA A 259 -9.55 13.51 3.91
CA ALA A 259 -10.40 14.69 3.78
C ALA A 259 -11.36 14.61 2.58
N ASP A 260 -11.04 13.84 1.54
CA ASP A 260 -11.85 13.65 0.34
C ASP A 260 -13.05 12.71 0.52
N PHE A 261 -13.33 12.26 1.74
CA PHE A 261 -14.37 11.28 2.06
C PHE A 261 -15.71 11.55 1.35
N VAL A 262 -16.23 12.77 1.45
CA VAL A 262 -17.53 13.14 0.83
C VAL A 262 -17.45 13.11 -0.69
N ARG A 263 -16.32 13.52 -1.25
CA ARG A 263 -16.08 13.52 -2.71
C ARG A 263 -16.01 12.10 -3.27
N VAL A 264 -15.32 11.21 -2.57
CA VAL A 264 -15.26 9.77 -2.91
C VAL A 264 -16.63 9.15 -2.80
N LEU A 265 -17.35 9.37 -1.68
CA LEU A 265 -18.72 8.89 -1.47
C LEU A 265 -19.65 9.29 -2.62
N GLY A 266 -19.65 10.56 -3.00
CA GLY A 266 -20.49 11.07 -4.09
C GLY A 266 -20.11 10.54 -5.48
N LYS A 267 -18.82 10.23 -5.70
CA LYS A 267 -18.35 9.62 -6.94
C LYS A 267 -18.77 8.15 -7.00
N GLU A 268 -18.51 7.40 -5.94
CA GLU A 268 -18.80 5.96 -5.90
C GLU A 268 -20.30 5.67 -5.87
N LEU A 269 -21.13 6.52 -5.29
CA LEU A 269 -22.58 6.38 -5.37
C LEU A 269 -23.08 6.45 -6.84
N ARG A 270 -22.53 7.33 -7.65
CA ARG A 270 -22.88 7.44 -9.07
C ARG A 270 -22.36 6.25 -9.87
N VAL A 271 -21.11 5.82 -9.63
CA VAL A 271 -20.53 4.67 -10.30
C VAL A 271 -21.30 3.40 -9.93
N SER A 272 -21.61 3.19 -8.65
CA SER A 272 -22.35 2.02 -8.17
C SER A 272 -23.80 1.96 -8.71
N ALA A 273 -24.46 3.11 -8.84
CA ALA A 273 -25.79 3.17 -9.45
C ALA A 273 -25.77 2.70 -10.91
N ILE A 274 -24.77 3.12 -11.68
CA ILE A 274 -24.61 2.69 -13.09
C ILE A 274 -24.30 1.19 -13.16
N VAL A 275 -23.29 0.74 -12.41
CA VAL A 275 -22.85 -0.67 -12.40
C VAL A 275 -23.96 -1.58 -11.89
N GLY A 276 -24.61 -1.21 -10.79
CA GLY A 276 -25.71 -1.97 -10.21
C GLY A 276 -26.92 -2.06 -11.14
N ALA A 277 -27.27 -0.97 -11.85
CA ALA A 277 -28.35 -1.00 -12.82
C ALA A 277 -28.04 -1.96 -13.99
N VAL A 278 -26.84 -1.88 -14.56
CA VAL A 278 -26.43 -2.77 -15.66
C VAL A 278 -26.45 -4.23 -15.20
N LEU A 279 -25.81 -4.54 -14.05
CA LEU A 279 -25.76 -5.90 -13.53
C LEU A 279 -27.14 -6.42 -13.14
N GLY A 280 -27.98 -5.60 -12.52
CA GLY A 280 -29.35 -5.95 -12.17
C GLY A 280 -30.21 -6.29 -13.39
N ILE A 281 -30.18 -5.45 -14.43
CA ILE A 281 -30.93 -5.66 -15.67
C ILE A 281 -30.46 -6.93 -16.38
N VAL A 282 -29.16 -7.07 -16.59
CA VAL A 282 -28.58 -8.24 -17.29
C VAL A 282 -28.90 -9.54 -16.52
N ASN A 283 -28.74 -9.51 -15.20
CA ASN A 283 -29.02 -10.69 -14.38
C ASN A 283 -30.51 -11.03 -14.33
N GLY A 284 -31.39 -10.03 -14.22
CA GLY A 284 -32.85 -10.23 -14.27
C GLY A 284 -33.29 -10.86 -15.59
N LEU A 285 -32.78 -10.34 -16.70
CA LEU A 285 -33.03 -10.90 -18.02
C LEU A 285 -32.51 -12.35 -18.13
N ARG A 286 -31.32 -12.61 -17.65
CA ARG A 286 -30.73 -13.95 -17.59
C ARG A 286 -31.61 -14.92 -16.80
N ILE A 287 -32.04 -14.55 -15.60
CA ILE A 287 -32.91 -15.38 -14.76
C ILE A 287 -34.24 -15.64 -15.47
N TYR A 288 -34.88 -14.61 -15.97
CA TYR A 288 -36.16 -14.72 -16.66
C TYR A 288 -36.07 -15.67 -17.87
N LEU A 289 -35.07 -15.49 -18.74
CA LEU A 289 -34.88 -16.33 -19.92
C LEU A 289 -34.54 -17.77 -19.52
N MET A 290 -33.61 -17.97 -18.59
CA MET A 290 -33.18 -19.29 -18.17
C MET A 290 -34.34 -20.11 -17.60
N TYR A 291 -35.10 -19.56 -16.65
CA TYR A 291 -36.16 -20.33 -15.99
C TYR A 291 -37.45 -20.42 -16.81
N THR A 292 -37.65 -19.52 -17.78
CA THR A 292 -38.80 -19.63 -18.69
C THR A 292 -38.55 -20.67 -19.80
N PHE A 293 -37.34 -20.74 -20.35
CA PHE A 293 -37.05 -21.58 -21.52
C PHE A 293 -36.40 -22.94 -21.17
N LEU A 294 -35.50 -22.99 -20.16
CA LEU A 294 -34.82 -24.23 -19.78
C LEU A 294 -35.56 -25.05 -18.73
N PHE A 295 -36.40 -24.39 -17.89
CA PHE A 295 -37.16 -25.05 -16.82
C PHE A 295 -38.65 -24.68 -16.85
N PRO A 296 -39.35 -24.85 -17.98
CA PRO A 296 -40.73 -24.38 -18.15
C PRO A 296 -41.69 -25.04 -17.16
N GLY A 297 -42.45 -24.21 -16.42
CA GLY A 297 -43.47 -24.67 -15.47
C GLY A 297 -42.96 -25.25 -14.15
N GLN A 298 -41.65 -25.36 -13.93
CA GLN A 298 -41.08 -25.87 -12.69
C GLN A 298 -41.19 -24.84 -11.52
N TYR A 299 -41.15 -23.55 -11.80
CA TYR A 299 -41.18 -22.47 -10.82
C TYR A 299 -42.30 -21.47 -11.16
N GLY A 300 -43.25 -21.31 -10.25
CA GLY A 300 -44.52 -20.60 -10.56
C GLY A 300 -44.37 -19.10 -10.87
N ASN A 301 -43.54 -18.34 -10.13
CA ASN A 301 -43.43 -16.88 -10.28
C ASN A 301 -41.99 -16.46 -10.67
N VAL A 302 -41.55 -16.89 -11.87
CA VAL A 302 -40.20 -16.59 -12.38
C VAL A 302 -39.91 -15.09 -12.41
N MET A 303 -40.90 -14.27 -12.77
CA MET A 303 -40.76 -12.79 -12.79
C MET A 303 -40.50 -12.23 -11.40
N GLY A 304 -41.18 -12.75 -10.36
CA GLY A 304 -40.94 -12.36 -8.97
C GLY A 304 -39.52 -12.63 -8.53
N TYR A 305 -39.00 -13.84 -8.81
CA TYR A 305 -37.61 -14.18 -8.54
C TYR A 305 -36.62 -13.28 -9.29
N ALA A 306 -36.84 -13.01 -10.57
CA ALA A 306 -35.98 -12.15 -11.35
C ALA A 306 -35.95 -10.72 -10.79
N ILE A 307 -37.10 -10.18 -10.36
CA ILE A 307 -37.18 -8.83 -9.75
C ILE A 307 -36.43 -8.82 -8.41
N VAL A 308 -36.71 -9.77 -7.50
CA VAL A 308 -36.07 -9.81 -6.18
C VAL A 308 -34.55 -9.86 -6.31
N VAL A 309 -34.04 -10.77 -7.14
CA VAL A 309 -32.59 -10.95 -7.30
C VAL A 309 -31.95 -9.74 -7.95
N SER A 310 -32.61 -9.12 -8.94
CA SER A 310 -32.08 -7.94 -9.65
C SER A 310 -32.04 -6.70 -8.78
N VAL A 311 -33.12 -6.45 -8.04
CA VAL A 311 -33.21 -5.29 -7.13
C VAL A 311 -32.23 -5.47 -5.96
N SER A 312 -32.14 -6.68 -5.40
CA SER A 312 -31.17 -7.00 -4.36
C SER A 312 -29.75 -6.81 -4.84
N LEU A 313 -29.42 -7.30 -6.04
CA LEU A 313 -28.09 -7.11 -6.64
C LEU A 313 -27.77 -5.62 -6.81
N PHE A 314 -28.72 -4.81 -7.31
CA PHE A 314 -28.53 -3.37 -7.48
C PHE A 314 -28.13 -2.69 -6.16
N PHE A 315 -28.90 -2.95 -5.09
CA PHE A 315 -28.59 -2.33 -3.80
C PHE A 315 -27.35 -2.92 -3.13
N SER A 316 -27.10 -4.23 -3.29
CA SER A 316 -25.88 -4.88 -2.79
C SER A 316 -24.61 -4.29 -3.43
N VAL A 317 -24.65 -3.99 -4.73
CA VAL A 317 -23.52 -3.32 -5.43
C VAL A 317 -23.29 -1.92 -4.89
N ILE A 318 -24.34 -1.16 -4.63
CA ILE A 318 -24.21 0.18 -4.01
C ILE A 318 -23.56 0.05 -2.63
N LEU A 319 -24.10 -0.81 -1.78
CA LEU A 319 -23.59 -1.03 -0.44
C LEU A 319 -22.13 -1.50 -0.45
N ALA A 320 -21.80 -2.46 -1.31
CA ALA A 320 -20.46 -3.01 -1.43
C ALA A 320 -19.43 -1.94 -1.81
N LYS A 321 -19.75 -1.10 -2.80
CA LYS A 321 -18.86 -0.01 -3.23
C LYS A 321 -18.73 1.09 -2.17
N LEU A 322 -19.79 1.39 -1.44
CA LEU A 322 -19.72 2.33 -0.33
C LEU A 322 -18.84 1.79 0.81
N VAL A 323 -19.05 0.55 1.23
CA VAL A 323 -18.24 -0.09 2.27
C VAL A 323 -16.79 -0.20 1.82
N GLY A 324 -16.54 -0.73 0.62
CA GLY A 324 -15.19 -0.93 0.08
C GLY A 324 -14.43 0.37 -0.12
N GLY A 325 -15.11 1.47 -0.47
CA GLY A 325 -14.46 2.78 -0.62
C GLY A 325 -14.24 3.52 0.71
N MET A 326 -15.13 3.33 1.69
CA MET A 326 -15.07 4.08 2.96
C MET A 326 -14.15 3.44 3.99
N LEU A 327 -14.03 2.11 4.03
CA LEU A 327 -13.21 1.40 5.01
C LEU A 327 -11.72 1.78 4.95
N PRO A 328 -11.04 1.78 3.79
CA PRO A 328 -9.64 2.20 3.72
C PRO A 328 -9.42 3.67 4.12
N LEU A 329 -10.35 4.56 3.74
CA LEU A 329 -10.29 5.97 4.14
C LEU A 329 -10.45 6.15 5.65
N ALA A 330 -11.36 5.38 6.27
CA ALA A 330 -11.56 5.40 7.71
C ALA A 330 -10.34 4.83 8.45
N ALA A 331 -9.73 3.75 7.95
CA ALA A 331 -8.50 3.18 8.50
C ALA A 331 -7.36 4.21 8.53
N LYS A 332 -7.08 4.86 7.40
CA LYS A 332 -6.04 5.92 7.31
C LYS A 332 -6.32 7.07 8.26
N LYS A 333 -7.59 7.49 8.38
CA LYS A 333 -7.99 8.57 9.32
C LYS A 333 -7.77 8.19 10.78
N LEU A 334 -7.89 6.91 11.12
CA LEU A 334 -7.65 6.37 12.47
C LEU A 334 -6.19 6.04 12.72
N GLY A 335 -5.30 6.25 11.75
CA GLY A 335 -3.88 5.91 11.85
C GLY A 335 -3.60 4.41 11.66
N ALA A 336 -4.57 3.65 11.12
CA ALA A 336 -4.39 2.25 10.75
C ALA A 336 -4.02 2.14 9.27
N ASP A 337 -3.33 1.05 8.91
CA ASP A 337 -2.97 0.77 7.54
C ASP A 337 -4.22 0.45 6.69
N PRO A 338 -4.46 1.19 5.59
CA PRO A 338 -5.59 0.96 4.70
C PRO A 338 -5.58 -0.42 4.02
N ALA A 339 -4.40 -1.00 3.76
CA ALA A 339 -4.26 -2.28 3.09
C ALA A 339 -4.82 -3.44 3.91
N ILE A 340 -4.71 -3.38 5.23
CA ILE A 340 -5.27 -4.39 6.15
C ILE A 340 -6.80 -4.45 6.08
N MET A 341 -7.46 -3.32 5.85
CA MET A 341 -8.93 -3.21 5.77
C MET A 341 -9.49 -3.56 4.39
N ALA A 342 -8.65 -4.07 3.47
CA ALA A 342 -9.05 -4.34 2.10
C ALA A 342 -9.93 -5.61 1.96
N THR A 343 -9.58 -6.48 1.06
CA THR A 343 -10.43 -7.52 0.49
C THR A 343 -11.17 -8.43 1.48
N PRO A 344 -10.55 -9.04 2.50
CA PRO A 344 -11.24 -10.08 3.28
C PRO A 344 -12.25 -9.54 4.29
N PHE A 345 -11.99 -8.39 4.90
CA PHE A 345 -12.97 -7.74 5.78
C PHE A 345 -14.17 -7.22 5.02
N ILE A 346 -13.92 -6.63 3.86
CA ILE A 346 -14.97 -6.08 3.01
C ILE A 346 -15.91 -7.18 2.56
N THR A 347 -15.39 -8.31 2.06
CA THR A 347 -16.24 -9.43 1.63
C THR A 347 -17.14 -9.92 2.74
N THR A 348 -16.62 -10.15 3.94
CA THR A 348 -17.43 -10.63 5.08
C THR A 348 -18.55 -9.67 5.47
N ILE A 349 -18.26 -8.37 5.54
CA ILE A 349 -19.25 -7.34 5.86
C ILE A 349 -20.30 -7.26 4.75
N VAL A 350 -19.85 -7.21 3.52
CA VAL A 350 -20.72 -7.09 2.33
C VAL A 350 -21.61 -8.32 2.18
N ASP A 351 -21.10 -9.53 2.42
CA ASP A 351 -21.85 -10.76 2.34
C ASP A 351 -23.01 -10.77 3.34
N ALA A 352 -22.74 -10.49 4.63
CA ALA A 352 -23.76 -10.43 5.65
C ALA A 352 -24.83 -9.37 5.35
N CYS A 353 -24.40 -8.17 4.98
CA CYS A 353 -25.33 -7.07 4.66
C CYS A 353 -26.13 -7.33 3.38
N SER A 354 -25.53 -7.92 2.36
CA SER A 354 -26.20 -8.27 1.10
C SER A 354 -27.26 -9.35 1.31
N LEU A 355 -27.00 -10.33 2.16
CA LEU A 355 -27.99 -11.36 2.52
C LEU A 355 -29.17 -10.77 3.29
N ILE A 356 -28.92 -9.91 4.29
CA ILE A 356 -29.99 -9.23 5.02
C ILE A 356 -30.89 -8.45 4.05
N LEU A 357 -30.29 -7.66 3.17
CA LEU A 357 -30.98 -6.86 2.18
C LEU A 357 -31.76 -7.74 1.20
N TYR A 358 -31.16 -8.85 0.75
CA TYR A 358 -31.78 -9.81 -0.15
C TYR A 358 -33.07 -10.42 0.45
N PHE A 359 -33.00 -10.87 1.71
CA PHE A 359 -34.16 -11.44 2.37
C PHE A 359 -35.24 -10.42 2.70
N GLN A 360 -34.87 -9.22 3.08
CA GLN A 360 -35.86 -8.14 3.28
C GLN A 360 -36.62 -7.83 2.00
N ILE A 361 -35.93 -7.74 0.86
CA ILE A 361 -36.57 -7.51 -0.45
C ILE A 361 -37.44 -8.73 -0.84
N ALA A 362 -36.95 -9.95 -0.59
CA ALA A 362 -37.71 -11.17 -0.86
C ALA A 362 -39.02 -11.22 -0.04
N GLN A 363 -38.97 -10.89 1.25
CA GLN A 363 -40.15 -10.80 2.11
C GLN A 363 -41.16 -9.75 1.62
N LEU A 364 -40.69 -8.59 1.15
CA LEU A 364 -41.56 -7.56 0.60
C LEU A 364 -42.28 -8.01 -0.68
N VAL A 365 -41.60 -8.71 -1.57
CA VAL A 365 -42.18 -9.15 -2.86
C VAL A 365 -43.05 -10.39 -2.70
N PHE A 366 -42.67 -11.31 -1.82
CA PHE A 366 -43.36 -12.59 -1.59
C PHE A 366 -44.14 -12.63 -0.28
N HIS A 367 -44.58 -11.46 0.25
CA HIS A 367 -45.25 -11.31 1.56
C HIS A 367 -46.42 -12.31 1.78
N ASN A 368 -47.11 -12.67 0.72
CA ASN A 368 -48.25 -13.61 0.81
C ASN A 368 -47.84 -15.09 0.65
N MET A 369 -46.56 -15.39 0.49
CA MET A 369 -46.04 -16.74 0.26
C MET A 369 -45.02 -17.18 1.33
N MET A 370 -44.58 -16.29 2.18
CA MET A 370 -43.76 -16.48 3.37
C MET A 370 -44.61 -16.17 4.61
#